data_1687a68ed6e9a32a984e44612c9158ef
#
_entry.id   1687a68ed6e9a32a984e44612c9158ef
#
_cell.length_a   1.000
_cell.length_b   1.000
_cell.length_c   1.000
_cell.angle_alpha   90.00
_cell.angle_beta   90.00
_cell.angle_gamma   90.00
#
_symmetry.space_group_name_H-M   'P 1'
#
loop_
_entity.id
_entity.type
_entity.pdbx_description
1 polymer ?
#
loop_
_entity_poly.entity_id
_entity_poly.type
_entity_poly.pdbx_seq_one_letter_code
_entity_poly.pdbx_strand_id
1 'polypeptide(L)'
;METATARKRRERFDDSEALRALLTRLHEAGRGAWRHDPEAAALMEHAASKYAALARKHGLDPWEAASAAFEAMRGAATRRAEDPWAVITRAVQVTCTACLLYTSD
;
A
#
# COMPACT_ATOMS: atom_id res chain seq x y z
N MET A 1 -0.17 -23.33 -1.84
CA MET A 1 -1.63 -23.41 -1.81
C MET A 1 -2.19 -22.38 -0.85
N GLU A 2 -3.15 -21.61 -1.31
CA GLU A 2 -3.70 -20.53 -0.53
C GLU A 2 -4.73 -20.99 0.47
N THR A 3 -4.65 -20.52 1.72
CA THR A 3 -5.68 -20.82 2.71
C THR A 3 -6.91 -19.94 2.46
N ALA A 4 -8.07 -20.38 2.93
CA ALA A 4 -9.30 -19.59 2.83
C ALA A 4 -9.15 -18.23 3.54
N THR A 5 -8.40 -18.18 4.64
CA THR A 5 -8.13 -16.96 5.39
C THR A 5 -7.33 -15.96 4.56
N ALA A 6 -6.28 -16.43 3.85
CA ALA A 6 -5.47 -15.57 3.00
C ALA A 6 -6.27 -15.00 1.84
N ARG A 7 -7.17 -15.80 1.25
CA ARG A 7 -8.05 -15.36 0.19
C ARG A 7 -9.00 -14.26 0.68
N LYS A 8 -9.61 -14.43 1.84
CA LYS A 8 -10.50 -13.44 2.43
C LYS A 8 -9.79 -12.13 2.72
N ARG A 9 -8.53 -12.19 3.18
CA ARG A 9 -7.73 -10.98 3.43
C ARG A 9 -7.49 -10.21 2.14
N ARG A 10 -7.17 -10.90 1.04
CA ARG A 10 -6.96 -10.24 -0.25
C ARG A 10 -8.23 -9.61 -0.77
N GLU A 11 -9.35 -10.30 -0.67
CA GLU A 11 -10.64 -9.76 -1.09
C GLU A 11 -10.98 -8.49 -0.32
N ARG A 12 -10.67 -8.46 0.99
CA ARG A 12 -10.90 -7.27 1.82
C ARG A 12 -10.04 -6.10 1.40
N PHE A 13 -8.77 -6.34 1.06
CA PHE A 13 -7.88 -5.26 0.64
C PHE A 13 -8.21 -4.76 -0.76
N ASP A 14 -8.72 -5.61 -1.63
CA ASP A 14 -9.10 -5.22 -2.98
C ASP A 14 -10.43 -4.45 -3.03
N ASP A 15 -11.28 -4.62 -2.02
CA ASP A 15 -12.52 -3.87 -1.92
C ASP A 15 -12.23 -2.44 -1.44
N SER A 16 -12.58 -1.45 -2.27
CA SER A 16 -12.33 -0.04 -1.98
C SER A 16 -12.98 0.42 -0.69
N GLU A 17 -14.20 -0.02 -0.43
CA GLU A 17 -14.93 0.38 0.76
C GLU A 17 -14.31 -0.20 2.03
N ALA A 18 -13.94 -1.48 1.99
CA ALA A 18 -13.28 -2.14 3.11
C ALA A 18 -11.90 -1.52 3.38
N LEU A 19 -11.16 -1.21 2.32
CA LEU A 19 -9.86 -0.56 2.46
C LEU A 19 -9.99 0.82 3.09
N ARG A 20 -10.95 1.63 2.63
CA ARG A 20 -11.16 2.96 3.22
C ARG A 20 -11.51 2.87 4.71
N ALA A 21 -12.35 1.90 5.08
CA ALA A 21 -12.72 1.69 6.48
C ALA A 21 -11.50 1.33 7.32
N LEU A 22 -10.63 0.45 6.81
CA LEU A 22 -9.40 0.07 7.49
C LEU A 22 -8.46 1.27 7.65
N LEU A 23 -8.24 2.03 6.59
CA LEU A 23 -7.37 3.20 6.63
C LEU A 23 -7.88 4.26 7.61
N THR A 24 -9.18 4.48 7.65
CA THR A 24 -9.81 5.41 8.59
C THR A 24 -9.63 4.93 10.03
N ARG A 25 -9.84 3.64 10.27
CA ARG A 25 -9.65 3.05 11.60
C ARG A 25 -8.21 3.21 12.09
N LEU A 26 -7.25 2.91 11.22
CA LEU A 26 -5.83 3.04 11.58
C LEU A 26 -5.44 4.48 11.82
N HIS A 27 -5.96 5.41 11.02
CA HIS A 27 -5.71 6.83 11.21
C HIS A 27 -6.24 7.33 12.57
N GLU A 28 -7.45 6.94 12.92
CA GLU A 28 -8.08 7.34 14.18
C GLU A 28 -7.38 6.73 15.39
N ALA A 29 -6.85 5.51 15.24
CA ALA A 29 -6.13 4.83 16.30
C ALA A 29 -4.72 5.40 16.56
N GLY A 30 -4.19 6.16 15.59
CA GLY A 30 -2.91 6.84 15.74
C GLY A 30 -1.72 6.05 15.22
N ARG A 31 -0.52 6.63 15.39
CA ARG A 31 0.72 6.07 14.85
C ARG A 31 1.05 4.66 15.34
N GLY A 32 0.73 4.36 16.59
CA GLY A 32 1.00 3.05 17.17
C GLY A 32 0.27 1.94 16.45
N ALA A 33 -0.97 2.19 15.98
CA ALA A 33 -1.77 1.21 15.28
C ALA A 33 -1.09 0.78 13.97
N TRP A 34 -0.50 1.71 13.23
CA TRP A 34 0.19 1.39 11.99
C TRP A 34 1.37 0.43 12.19
N ARG A 35 2.00 0.47 13.35
CA ARG A 35 3.15 -0.37 13.67
C ARG A 35 2.76 -1.72 14.25
N HIS A 36 1.67 -1.76 15.02
CA HIS A 36 1.36 -2.93 15.85
C HIS A 36 0.10 -3.68 15.44
N ASP A 37 -0.75 -3.08 14.61
CA ASP A 37 -1.99 -3.73 14.17
C ASP A 37 -1.69 -4.84 13.17
N PRO A 38 -2.18 -6.07 13.41
CA PRO A 38 -1.95 -7.18 12.47
C PRO A 38 -2.52 -6.92 11.08
N GLU A 39 -3.62 -6.17 10.96
CA GLU A 39 -4.19 -5.83 9.66
C GLU A 39 -3.31 -4.85 8.90
N ALA A 40 -2.66 -3.92 9.62
CA ALA A 40 -1.72 -3.00 8.98
C ALA A 40 -0.51 -3.76 8.44
N ALA A 41 0.02 -4.73 9.19
CA ALA A 41 1.11 -5.58 8.74
C ALA A 41 0.71 -6.40 7.50
N ALA A 42 -0.49 -6.98 7.51
CA ALA A 42 -1.00 -7.74 6.39
C ALA A 42 -1.20 -6.86 5.15
N LEU A 43 -1.67 -5.63 5.33
CA LEU A 43 -1.83 -4.67 4.26
C LEU A 43 -0.47 -4.29 3.65
N MET A 44 0.54 -4.12 4.48
CA MET A 44 1.91 -3.84 4.04
C MET A 44 2.47 -4.96 3.17
N GLU A 45 2.29 -6.21 3.59
CA GLU A 45 2.70 -7.38 2.81
C GLU A 45 1.94 -7.47 1.49
N HIS A 46 0.65 -7.18 1.52
CA HIS A 46 -0.17 -7.15 0.31
C HIS A 46 0.35 -6.09 -0.67
N ALA A 47 0.67 -4.90 -0.18
CA ALA A 47 1.22 -3.82 -1.00
C ALA A 47 2.57 -4.21 -1.59
N ALA A 48 3.46 -4.80 -0.79
CA ALA A 48 4.76 -5.25 -1.28
C ALA A 48 4.62 -6.27 -2.41
N SER A 49 3.69 -7.21 -2.26
CA SER A 49 3.40 -8.21 -3.28
C SER A 49 2.77 -7.58 -4.53
N LYS A 50 1.83 -6.67 -4.34
CA LYS A 50 1.11 -6.00 -5.42
C LYS A 50 2.05 -5.18 -6.31
N TYR A 51 3.02 -4.50 -5.71
CA TYR A 51 3.93 -3.61 -6.43
C TYR A 51 5.31 -4.21 -6.69
N ALA A 52 5.52 -5.49 -6.40
CA ALA A 52 6.81 -6.16 -6.59
C ALA A 52 7.30 -6.10 -8.03
N ALA A 53 6.41 -6.34 -9.00
CA ALA A 53 6.77 -6.30 -10.42
C ALA A 53 7.15 -4.88 -10.86
N LEU A 54 6.39 -3.89 -10.39
CA LEU A 54 6.67 -2.49 -10.71
C LEU A 54 8.02 -2.05 -10.13
N ALA A 55 8.31 -2.45 -8.89
CA ALA A 55 9.57 -2.14 -8.25
C ALA A 55 10.74 -2.76 -9.02
N ARG A 56 10.62 -4.03 -9.38
CA ARG A 56 11.68 -4.72 -10.15
C ARG A 56 11.92 -4.06 -11.51
N LYS A 57 10.87 -3.61 -12.16
CA LYS A 57 10.97 -2.90 -13.44
C LYS A 57 11.84 -1.65 -13.32
N HIS A 58 11.82 -0.99 -12.18
CA HIS A 58 12.59 0.23 -11.92
C HIS A 58 13.87 -0.01 -11.11
N GLY A 59 14.23 -1.27 -10.90
CA GLY A 59 15.44 -1.60 -10.15
C GLY A 59 15.36 -1.35 -8.65
N LEU A 60 14.13 -1.34 -8.11
CA LEU A 60 13.90 -1.09 -6.69
C LEU A 60 13.52 -2.38 -5.97
N ASP A 61 13.79 -2.41 -4.67
CA ASP A 61 13.32 -3.47 -3.79
C ASP A 61 11.80 -3.35 -3.60
N PRO A 62 11.05 -4.47 -3.56
CA PRO A 62 9.60 -4.40 -3.32
C PRO A 62 9.21 -3.61 -2.07
N TRP A 63 10.05 -3.62 -1.04
CA TRP A 63 9.78 -2.86 0.19
C TRP A 63 9.87 -1.35 -0.01
N GLU A 64 10.63 -0.88 -0.97
CA GLU A 64 10.68 0.55 -1.31
C GLU A 64 9.35 1.00 -1.91
N ALA A 65 8.78 0.18 -2.79
CA ALA A 65 7.45 0.44 -3.34
C ALA A 65 6.37 0.35 -2.25
N ALA A 66 6.48 -0.62 -1.35
CA ALA A 66 5.57 -0.78 -0.23
C ALA A 66 5.63 0.43 0.71
N SER A 67 6.82 0.98 0.94
CA SER A 67 6.97 2.19 1.76
C SER A 67 6.26 3.40 1.14
N ALA A 68 6.40 3.56 -0.17
CA ALA A 68 5.70 4.63 -0.89
C ALA A 68 4.18 4.45 -0.79
N ALA A 69 3.71 3.22 -0.95
CA ALA A 69 2.29 2.89 -0.81
C ALA A 69 1.80 3.20 0.62
N PHE A 70 2.60 2.84 1.61
CA PHE A 70 2.28 3.08 3.01
C PHE A 70 2.13 4.58 3.32
N GLU A 71 3.03 5.40 2.80
CA GLU A 71 2.92 6.85 2.96
C GLU A 71 1.64 7.39 2.33
N ALA A 72 1.29 6.91 1.14
CA ALA A 72 0.06 7.31 0.48
C ALA A 72 -1.17 6.89 1.29
N MET A 73 -1.15 5.68 1.86
CA MET A 73 -2.24 5.17 2.68
C MET A 73 -2.51 6.03 3.92
N ARG A 74 -1.51 6.70 4.44
CA ARG A 74 -1.64 7.58 5.59
C ARG A 74 -2.24 8.94 5.23
N GLY A 75 -2.32 9.26 3.96
CA GLY A 75 -2.82 10.56 3.50
C GLY A 75 -4.35 10.62 3.43
N ALA A 76 -4.88 11.83 3.65
CA ALA A 76 -6.32 12.07 3.59
C ALA A 76 -6.90 11.82 2.20
N ALA A 77 -6.14 12.11 1.15
CA ALA A 77 -6.60 11.91 -0.23
C ALA A 77 -6.95 10.45 -0.49
N THR A 78 -6.14 9.52 0.01
CA THR A 78 -6.40 8.09 -0.15
C THR A 78 -7.64 7.66 0.63
N ARG A 79 -7.79 8.15 1.87
CA ARG A 79 -8.96 7.81 2.69
C ARG A 79 -10.28 8.30 2.09
N ARG A 80 -10.25 9.38 1.33
CA ARG A 80 -11.44 9.99 0.72
C ARG A 80 -11.70 9.54 -0.71
N ALA A 81 -10.76 8.85 -1.33
CA ALA A 81 -10.88 8.44 -2.72
C ALA A 81 -11.95 7.36 -2.90
N GLU A 82 -12.64 7.41 -4.03
CA GLU A 82 -13.54 6.32 -4.41
C GLU A 82 -12.78 5.04 -4.67
N ASP A 83 -11.58 5.17 -5.24
CA ASP A 83 -10.68 4.05 -5.48
C ASP A 83 -9.33 4.33 -4.81
N PRO A 84 -9.16 3.93 -3.54
CA PRO A 84 -7.92 4.17 -2.82
C PRO A 84 -6.69 3.58 -3.51
N TRP A 85 -6.83 2.39 -4.12
CA TRP A 85 -5.71 1.76 -4.81
C TRP A 85 -5.21 2.57 -6.00
N ALA A 86 -6.09 3.30 -6.68
CA ALA A 86 -5.68 4.18 -7.78
C ALA A 86 -4.76 5.29 -7.28
N VAL A 87 -5.10 5.89 -6.14
CA VAL A 87 -4.28 6.94 -5.51
C VAL A 87 -2.94 6.36 -5.06
N ILE A 88 -2.96 5.22 -4.40
CA ILE A 88 -1.76 4.53 -3.91
C ILE A 88 -0.85 4.15 -5.07
N THR A 89 -1.40 3.55 -6.11
CA THR A 89 -0.64 3.13 -7.29
C THR A 89 0.05 4.32 -7.96
N ARG A 90 -0.65 5.43 -8.08
CA ARG A 90 -0.07 6.65 -8.66
C ARG A 90 1.10 7.15 -7.81
N ALA A 91 0.96 7.14 -6.49
CA ALA A 91 2.02 7.56 -5.59
C ALA A 91 3.26 6.66 -5.72
N VAL A 92 3.05 5.35 -5.82
CA VAL A 92 4.13 4.40 -6.03
C VAL A 92 4.83 4.64 -7.36
N GLN A 93 4.07 4.86 -8.43
CA GLN A 93 4.61 5.13 -9.75
C GLN A 93 5.45 6.41 -9.77
N VAL A 94 4.97 7.46 -9.13
CA VAL A 94 5.70 8.73 -9.03
C VAL A 94 7.01 8.53 -8.27
N THR A 95 6.98 7.79 -7.17
CA THR A 95 8.17 7.50 -6.38
C THR A 95 9.19 6.69 -7.17
N CYS A 96 8.75 5.66 -7.87
CA CYS A 96 9.63 4.83 -8.69
C CYS A 96 10.27 5.65 -9.81
N THR A 97 9.49 6.51 -10.46
CA THR A 97 9.99 7.37 -11.53
C THR A 97 10.99 8.40 -10.99
N ALA A 98 10.70 9.00 -9.83
CA ALA A 98 11.60 9.97 -9.21
C ALA A 98 12.94 9.32 -8.84
N CYS A 99 12.93 8.11 -8.28
CA CYS A 99 14.15 7.38 -7.98
C CYS A 99 14.98 7.14 -9.23
N LEU A 100 14.33 6.78 -10.34
CA LEU A 100 15.01 6.56 -11.61
C LEU A 100 15.66 7.83 -12.13
N LEU A 101 14.99 8.98 -11.99
CA LEU A 101 15.55 10.26 -12.42
C LEU A 101 16.77 10.65 -11.60
N TYR A 102 16.78 10.37 -10.31
CA TYR A 102 17.93 10.65 -9.45
C TYR A 102 19.11 9.75 -9.71
N THR A 103 18.88 8.54 -10.20
CA THR A 103 19.95 7.57 -10.46
C THR A 103 20.50 7.65 -11.88
N SER A 104 19.91 8.41 -12.75
CA SER A 104 20.32 8.48 -14.16
C SER A 104 21.42 9.48 -14.44
N ASP A 105 22.02 10.03 -13.43
CA ASP A 105 23.21 10.91 -13.61
C ASP A 105 24.45 10.08 -13.94
#